data_5d3cf587a320bf2ca1dc1d24b39f21f5
#
_entry.id   5d3cf587a320bf2ca1dc1d24b39f21f5
#
_cell.length_a   1.000
_cell.length_b   1.000
_cell.length_c   1.000
_cell.angle_alpha   90.00
_cell.angle_beta   90.00
_cell.angle_gamma   90.00
#
_symmetry.space_group_name_H-M   'P 1'
#
loop_
_entity.id
_entity.type
_entity.pdbx_description
1 polymer ?
#
loop_
_entity_poly.entity_id
_entity_poly.type
_entity_poly.pdbx_seq_one_letter_code
_entity_poly.pdbx_strand_id
1 'polypeptide(L)'
;MWCCGVVVLLWCCGVVVLWCCGVVVLLLWCCRVVVLSCCCVVVSPPRHHSSTVVATKAALKLSDYVVTEGGFGADLGAEKFFDIKCRKTGLKPSVAVVVATCRALKLHGGADEKTLSTVENVPALKKGICNLAKHVENVQKFGVPAMVAINVFPTDTEAEIEATQQACEAMGVKAVRSDHHNDGGDGALDFAQEVVDLIDANPNGK
;
A
#
# COMPACT_ATOMS: atom_id res chain seq x y z
N MET A 1 -1.40 26.30 -10.04
CA MET A 1 -1.72 25.80 -8.69
C MET A 1 -1.48 24.29 -8.77
N TRP A 2 -0.34 23.83 -8.30
CA TRP A 2 0.10 22.44 -8.46
C TRP A 2 -0.57 21.62 -7.37
N CYS A 3 -1.35 20.62 -7.76
CA CYS A 3 -1.98 19.71 -6.79
C CYS A 3 -0.96 18.65 -6.36
N CYS A 4 -0.44 18.75 -5.14
CA CYS A 4 0.39 17.72 -4.56
C CYS A 4 -0.47 16.49 -4.23
N GLY A 5 -0.17 15.35 -4.81
CA GLY A 5 -0.83 14.08 -4.51
C GLY A 5 -0.28 13.43 -3.24
N VAL A 6 -1.15 12.95 -2.37
CA VAL A 6 -0.77 12.13 -1.20
C VAL A 6 -1.18 10.69 -1.46
N VAL A 7 -0.21 9.79 -1.47
CA VAL A 7 -0.42 8.34 -1.59
C VAL A 7 -0.22 7.68 -0.23
N VAL A 8 -1.14 6.84 0.17
CA VAL A 8 -1.06 6.09 1.42
C VAL A 8 -0.90 4.62 1.11
N LEU A 9 0.21 4.04 1.53
CA LEU A 9 0.45 2.60 1.47
C LEU A 9 -0.13 1.92 2.71
N LEU A 10 -1.00 0.95 2.50
CA LEU A 10 -1.67 0.18 3.55
C LEU A 10 -1.38 -1.31 3.34
N TRP A 11 -0.88 -1.97 4.36
CA TRP A 11 -0.59 -3.40 4.31
C TRP A 11 -1.84 -4.23 4.62
N CYS A 12 -2.11 -5.24 3.81
CA CYS A 12 -3.24 -6.17 4.00
C CYS A 12 -3.00 -7.18 5.13
N CYS A 13 -1.76 -7.36 5.61
CA CYS A 13 -1.42 -8.48 6.47
C CYS A 13 -0.50 -8.13 7.62
N GLY A 14 -0.81 -8.70 8.76
CA GLY A 14 -0.06 -8.62 10.01
C GLY A 14 1.20 -9.49 10.09
N VAL A 15 1.83 -9.85 8.98
CA VAL A 15 3.15 -10.49 9.03
C VAL A 15 4.19 -9.39 8.96
N VAL A 16 4.66 -9.00 10.12
CA VAL A 16 5.79 -8.10 10.27
C VAL A 16 7.04 -8.83 9.81
N VAL A 17 7.44 -8.64 8.57
CA VAL A 17 8.84 -8.84 8.22
C VAL A 17 9.56 -7.57 8.61
N LEU A 18 10.18 -7.60 9.78
CA LEU A 18 11.12 -6.58 10.22
C LEU A 18 12.33 -6.58 9.27
N TRP A 19 12.29 -5.74 8.26
CA TRP A 19 13.50 -5.28 7.60
C TRP A 19 13.71 -3.82 7.97
N CYS A 20 14.50 -3.64 9.00
CA CYS A 20 15.17 -2.39 9.30
C CYS A 20 16.12 -2.02 8.16
N CYS A 21 16.19 -0.73 7.89
CA CYS A 21 17.21 -0.05 7.09
C CYS A 21 17.10 -0.20 5.57
N GLY A 22 16.31 0.67 5.01
CA GLY A 22 16.37 1.01 3.60
C GLY A 22 15.41 2.13 3.30
N VAL A 23 15.90 3.35 3.27
CA VAL A 23 15.17 4.46 2.66
C VAL A 23 15.07 4.14 1.17
N VAL A 24 13.94 3.64 0.73
CA VAL A 24 13.66 3.56 -0.70
C VAL A 24 13.33 4.96 -1.17
N VAL A 25 14.35 5.70 -1.56
CA VAL A 25 14.18 6.95 -2.29
C VAL A 25 14.00 6.53 -3.75
N LEU A 26 12.77 6.36 -4.18
CA LEU A 26 12.45 6.27 -5.60
C LEU A 26 12.63 7.68 -6.20
N LEU A 27 13.85 7.96 -6.65
CA LEU A 27 14.14 9.11 -7.50
C LEU A 27 13.66 8.77 -8.93
N LEU A 28 12.39 8.95 -9.20
CA LEU A 28 11.94 9.12 -10.58
C LEU A 28 12.46 10.48 -11.06
N TRP A 29 13.35 10.45 -12.03
CA TRP A 29 14.14 11.61 -12.53
C TRP A 29 13.32 12.76 -13.13
N CYS A 30 12.02 12.67 -13.15
CA CYS A 30 11.13 13.70 -13.70
C CYS A 30 10.11 14.27 -12.70
N CYS A 31 9.85 13.61 -11.57
CA CYS A 31 8.88 14.07 -10.57
C CYS A 31 9.52 14.11 -9.19
N ARG A 32 9.33 15.20 -8.44
CA ARG A 32 9.80 15.30 -7.05
C ARG A 32 8.92 14.42 -6.17
N VAL A 33 9.34 13.17 -5.93
CA VAL A 33 8.66 12.24 -5.06
C VAL A 33 9.39 12.15 -3.73
N VAL A 34 8.69 12.33 -2.63
CA VAL A 34 9.20 12.08 -1.28
C VAL A 34 8.46 10.89 -0.69
N VAL A 35 9.20 9.82 -0.40
CA VAL A 35 8.70 8.65 0.32
C VAL A 35 9.00 8.84 1.79
N LEU A 36 7.96 8.92 2.59
CA LEU A 36 8.05 8.96 4.05
C LEU A 36 7.82 7.56 4.59
N SER A 37 8.86 6.74 4.62
CA SER A 37 8.83 5.47 5.33
C SER A 37 8.93 5.69 6.83
N CYS A 38 8.14 4.96 7.60
CA CYS A 38 8.16 5.03 9.05
C CYS A 38 9.34 4.25 9.63
N CYS A 39 10.56 4.75 9.46
CA CYS A 39 11.64 4.40 10.36
C CYS A 39 11.65 5.39 11.52
N CYS A 40 11.41 4.88 12.69
CA CYS A 40 11.44 5.54 13.98
C CYS A 40 12.33 6.79 14.05
N VAL A 41 11.75 7.98 13.97
CA VAL A 41 12.32 9.13 14.62
C VAL A 41 11.38 9.53 15.74
N VAL A 42 11.83 9.19 16.92
CA VAL A 42 11.21 9.49 18.19
C VAL A 42 11.23 11.00 18.39
N VAL A 43 10.07 11.61 18.44
CA VAL A 43 9.84 12.74 19.33
C VAL A 43 8.42 12.60 19.89
N SER A 44 8.38 12.07 21.08
CA SER A 44 7.28 12.08 22.06
C SER A 44 6.08 11.13 21.84
N PRO A 45 5.58 10.53 22.94
CA PRO A 45 4.72 9.33 22.91
C PRO A 45 3.27 9.70 22.59
N PRO A 46 2.45 8.72 22.16
CA PRO A 46 2.70 7.31 22.04
C PRO A 46 2.56 6.76 20.61
N ARG A 47 3.50 5.91 20.21
CA ARG A 47 3.40 4.80 19.25
C ARG A 47 2.38 4.95 18.09
N HIS A 48 2.59 5.89 17.21
CA HIS A 48 1.85 5.97 15.95
C HIS A 48 2.78 5.54 14.81
N HIS A 49 2.50 4.40 14.21
CA HIS A 49 3.24 3.87 13.06
C HIS A 49 2.82 4.57 11.77
N SER A 50 3.03 5.86 11.71
CA SER A 50 2.82 6.69 10.52
C SER A 50 3.74 7.89 10.62
N SER A 51 4.18 8.40 9.49
CA SER A 51 5.03 9.60 9.42
C SER A 51 4.41 10.76 10.20
N THR A 52 5.24 11.59 10.83
CA THR A 52 4.74 12.72 11.62
C THR A 52 3.99 13.72 10.75
N VAL A 53 3.06 14.45 11.33
CA VAL A 53 2.31 15.51 10.65
C VAL A 53 3.24 16.58 10.07
N VAL A 54 4.29 16.94 10.83
CA VAL A 54 5.28 17.93 10.42
C VAL A 54 6.03 17.46 9.19
N ALA A 55 6.51 16.20 9.19
CA ALA A 55 7.22 15.62 8.05
C ALA A 55 6.32 15.56 6.81
N THR A 56 5.08 15.11 6.95
CA THR A 56 4.13 15.05 5.83
C THR A 56 3.83 16.44 5.26
N LYS A 57 3.58 17.43 6.10
CA LYS A 57 3.32 18.82 5.66
C LYS A 57 4.55 19.48 5.03
N ALA A 58 5.75 19.17 5.52
CA ALA A 58 6.98 19.66 4.91
C ALA A 58 7.21 19.01 3.54
N ALA A 59 7.04 17.70 3.43
CA ALA A 59 7.17 16.97 2.17
C ALA A 59 6.20 17.48 1.10
N LEU A 60 4.94 17.73 1.45
CA LEU A 60 3.94 18.32 0.55
C LEU A 60 4.29 19.71 0.00
N LYS A 61 5.21 20.44 0.66
CA LYS A 61 5.72 21.73 0.16
C LYS A 61 6.94 21.60 -0.73
N LEU A 62 7.62 20.44 -0.68
CA LEU A 62 8.91 20.25 -1.31
C LEU A 62 8.85 19.30 -2.52
N SER A 63 7.73 18.60 -2.70
CA SER A 63 7.58 17.56 -3.72
C SER A 63 6.22 17.58 -4.38
N ASP A 64 6.14 17.03 -5.59
CA ASP A 64 4.90 16.91 -6.35
C ASP A 64 4.04 15.76 -5.82
N TYR A 65 4.67 14.68 -5.35
CA TYR A 65 4.02 13.53 -4.74
C TYR A 65 4.63 13.20 -3.38
N VAL A 66 3.77 12.82 -2.44
CA VAL A 66 4.17 12.35 -1.11
C VAL A 66 3.59 10.97 -0.89
N VAL A 67 4.47 9.99 -0.73
CA VAL A 67 4.09 8.63 -0.34
C VAL A 67 4.30 8.47 1.15
N THR A 68 3.27 8.04 1.86
CA THR A 68 3.34 7.81 3.32
C THR A 68 2.73 6.45 3.64
N GLU A 69 3.13 5.88 4.76
CA GLU A 69 2.70 4.55 5.18
C GLU A 69 1.70 4.64 6.34
N GLY A 70 0.68 3.79 6.31
CA GLY A 70 -0.13 3.46 7.48
C GLY A 70 0.41 2.17 8.08
N GLY A 71 0.96 2.23 9.29
CA GLY A 71 1.60 1.09 9.93
C GLY A 71 0.62 -0.01 10.32
N PHE A 72 1.11 -1.26 10.37
CA PHE A 72 0.33 -2.47 10.60
C PHE A 72 -0.65 -2.83 9.47
N GLY A 73 -1.60 -3.71 9.74
CA GLY A 73 -2.66 -4.03 8.81
C GLY A 73 -3.56 -2.82 8.49
N ALA A 74 -4.20 -2.85 7.35
CA ALA A 74 -5.08 -1.76 6.91
C ALA A 74 -6.26 -1.52 7.86
N ASP A 75 -6.70 -2.56 8.58
CA ASP A 75 -7.72 -2.50 9.63
C ASP A 75 -7.34 -1.59 10.82
N LEU A 76 -6.03 -1.42 11.07
CA LEU A 76 -5.52 -0.56 12.13
C LEU A 76 -4.87 0.72 11.56
N GLY A 77 -3.98 0.56 10.58
CA GLY A 77 -3.19 1.67 10.04
C GLY A 77 -4.02 2.66 9.24
N ALA A 78 -4.95 2.18 8.43
CA ALA A 78 -5.84 3.06 7.68
C ALA A 78 -6.74 3.87 8.60
N GLU A 79 -7.39 3.24 9.58
CA GLU A 79 -8.25 3.93 10.53
C GLU A 79 -7.49 5.00 11.31
N LYS A 80 -6.30 4.68 11.83
CA LYS A 80 -5.46 5.68 12.48
C LYS A 80 -5.08 6.83 11.58
N PHE A 81 -4.74 6.52 10.34
CA PHE A 81 -4.35 7.53 9.37
C PHE A 81 -5.51 8.45 9.03
N PHE A 82 -6.66 7.91 8.65
CA PHE A 82 -7.82 8.69 8.24
C PHE A 82 -8.52 9.35 9.43
N ASP A 83 -8.88 8.61 10.46
CA ASP A 83 -9.70 9.10 11.56
C ASP A 83 -8.95 9.98 12.55
N ILE A 84 -7.64 9.80 12.68
CA ILE A 84 -6.84 10.60 13.61
C ILE A 84 -6.00 11.62 12.85
N LYS A 85 -5.09 11.16 11.98
CA LYS A 85 -4.12 12.05 11.35
C LYS A 85 -4.79 13.00 10.36
N CYS A 86 -5.54 12.49 9.40
CA CYS A 86 -6.22 13.33 8.39
C CYS A 86 -7.23 14.26 9.05
N ARG A 87 -8.03 13.73 9.97
CA ARG A 87 -9.06 14.49 10.67
C ARG A 87 -8.50 15.67 11.48
N LYS A 88 -7.40 15.45 12.20
CA LYS A 88 -6.75 16.51 13.00
C LYS A 88 -5.99 17.54 12.17
N THR A 89 -5.56 17.18 10.98
CA THR A 89 -4.58 17.99 10.21
C THR A 89 -5.12 18.56 8.92
N GLY A 90 -6.31 18.13 8.50
CA GLY A 90 -6.92 18.50 7.22
C GLY A 90 -6.21 17.91 6.00
N LEU A 91 -5.38 16.86 6.20
CA LEU A 91 -4.76 16.14 5.10
C LEU A 91 -5.82 15.31 4.36
N LYS A 92 -5.75 15.33 3.04
CA LYS A 92 -6.62 14.54 2.15
C LYS A 92 -5.75 13.69 1.24
N PRO A 93 -5.67 12.36 1.44
CA PRO A 93 -4.99 11.48 0.52
C PRO A 93 -5.68 11.45 -0.83
N SER A 94 -4.90 11.43 -1.90
CA SER A 94 -5.42 11.34 -3.27
C SER A 94 -5.72 9.91 -3.67
N VAL A 95 -4.91 8.96 -3.17
CA VAL A 95 -5.03 7.52 -3.44
C VAL A 95 -4.60 6.75 -2.20
N ALA A 96 -5.26 5.63 -1.96
CA ALA A 96 -4.84 4.64 -0.98
C ALA A 96 -4.45 3.34 -1.70
N VAL A 97 -3.26 2.84 -1.38
CA VAL A 97 -2.75 1.58 -1.93
C VAL A 97 -2.76 0.52 -0.85
N VAL A 98 -3.50 -0.56 -1.09
CA VAL A 98 -3.52 -1.74 -0.23
C VAL A 98 -2.48 -2.74 -0.74
N VAL A 99 -1.45 -2.98 0.05
CA VAL A 99 -0.39 -3.93 -0.32
C VAL A 99 -0.82 -5.34 0.08
N ALA A 100 -0.88 -6.25 -0.88
CA ALA A 100 -1.20 -7.66 -0.69
C ALA A 100 -0.01 -8.55 -1.08
N THR A 101 0.10 -9.72 -0.44
CA THR A 101 1.06 -10.76 -0.82
C THR A 101 0.34 -12.09 -0.98
N CYS A 102 0.74 -12.92 -1.96
CA CYS A 102 0.16 -14.25 -2.15
C CYS A 102 0.27 -15.11 -0.89
N ARG A 103 1.40 -15.02 -0.19
CA ARG A 103 1.63 -15.76 1.07
C ARG A 103 0.59 -15.44 2.12
N ALA A 104 0.32 -14.17 2.30
CA ALA A 104 -0.62 -13.72 3.30
C ALA A 104 -2.06 -14.12 2.94
N LEU A 105 -2.43 -14.02 1.67
CA LEU A 105 -3.74 -14.49 1.21
C LEU A 105 -3.89 -16.01 1.43
N LYS A 106 -2.85 -16.80 1.11
CA LYS A 106 -2.84 -18.25 1.40
C LYS A 106 -3.02 -18.53 2.90
N LEU A 107 -2.29 -17.82 3.75
CA LEU A 107 -2.39 -17.97 5.21
C LEU A 107 -3.80 -17.67 5.72
N HIS A 108 -4.39 -16.55 5.27
CA HIS A 108 -5.77 -16.19 5.61
C HIS A 108 -6.81 -17.20 5.10
N GLY A 109 -6.49 -17.89 4.02
CA GLY A 109 -7.29 -19.00 3.49
C GLY A 109 -7.13 -20.33 4.22
N GLY A 110 -6.25 -20.37 5.24
CA GLY A 110 -6.03 -21.54 6.09
C GLY A 110 -4.94 -22.49 5.57
N ALA A 111 -4.04 -22.03 4.71
CA ALA A 111 -2.85 -22.80 4.34
C ALA A 111 -1.87 -22.91 5.51
N ASP A 112 -1.10 -24.00 5.55
CA ASP A 112 -0.06 -24.21 6.56
C ASP A 112 1.08 -23.20 6.37
N GLU A 113 1.45 -22.50 7.45
CA GLU A 113 2.51 -21.50 7.48
C GLU A 113 3.83 -22.01 6.90
N LYS A 114 4.16 -23.27 7.12
CA LYS A 114 5.40 -23.91 6.65
C LYS A 114 5.45 -24.09 5.12
N THR A 115 4.30 -24.11 4.47
CA THR A 115 4.18 -24.38 3.02
C THR A 115 3.88 -23.14 2.19
N LEU A 116 3.64 -22.00 2.82
CA LEU A 116 3.25 -20.75 2.14
C LEU A 116 4.21 -20.30 1.03
N SER A 117 5.51 -20.57 1.23
CA SER A 117 6.57 -20.16 0.30
C SER A 117 6.99 -21.25 -0.69
N THR A 118 6.50 -22.47 -0.54
CA THR A 118 7.02 -23.61 -1.29
C THR A 118 5.96 -24.34 -2.11
N VAL A 119 4.68 -24.15 -1.78
CA VAL A 119 3.57 -24.84 -2.43
C VAL A 119 2.58 -23.84 -2.99
N GLU A 120 2.27 -23.99 -4.29
CA GLU A 120 1.14 -23.30 -4.90
C GLU A 120 -0.17 -23.75 -4.25
N ASN A 121 -1.00 -22.77 -3.85
CA ASN A 121 -2.30 -23.08 -3.27
C ASN A 121 -3.35 -22.03 -3.64
N VAL A 122 -3.75 -22.02 -4.90
CA VAL A 122 -4.79 -21.14 -5.41
C VAL A 122 -6.13 -21.28 -4.67
N PRO A 123 -6.59 -22.50 -4.28
CA PRO A 123 -7.82 -22.63 -3.48
C PRO A 123 -7.77 -21.89 -2.14
N ALA A 124 -6.67 -22.02 -1.39
CA ALA A 124 -6.49 -21.30 -0.14
C ALA A 124 -6.40 -19.79 -0.38
N LEU A 125 -5.64 -19.36 -1.41
CA LEU A 125 -5.53 -17.97 -1.80
C LEU A 125 -6.91 -17.36 -2.08
N LYS A 126 -7.73 -18.01 -2.91
CA LYS A 126 -9.10 -17.55 -3.22
C LYS A 126 -9.98 -17.44 -1.97
N LYS A 127 -9.84 -18.34 -1.03
CA LYS A 127 -10.55 -18.27 0.25
C LYS A 127 -10.07 -17.08 1.09
N GLY A 128 -8.78 -16.77 1.07
CA GLY A 128 -8.21 -15.65 1.82
C GLY A 128 -8.47 -14.26 1.22
N ILE A 129 -8.90 -14.19 -0.04
CA ILE A 129 -9.25 -12.92 -0.72
C ILE A 129 -10.38 -12.18 0.01
N CYS A 130 -11.24 -12.86 0.75
CA CYS A 130 -12.28 -12.20 1.53
C CYS A 130 -11.72 -11.16 2.52
N ASN A 131 -10.52 -11.38 3.04
CA ASN A 131 -9.86 -10.43 3.92
C ASN A 131 -9.37 -9.18 3.15
N LEU A 132 -8.74 -9.39 1.98
CA LEU A 132 -8.35 -8.30 1.11
C LEU A 132 -9.56 -7.47 0.67
N ALA A 133 -10.64 -8.14 0.27
CA ALA A 133 -11.89 -7.48 -0.09
C ALA A 133 -12.42 -6.58 1.03
N LYS A 134 -12.34 -7.05 2.27
CA LYS A 134 -12.75 -6.25 3.43
C LYS A 134 -11.89 -5.02 3.65
N HIS A 135 -10.58 -5.14 3.48
CA HIS A 135 -9.66 -4.00 3.59
C HIS A 135 -9.93 -2.95 2.49
N VAL A 136 -10.13 -3.39 1.25
CA VAL A 136 -10.47 -2.51 0.14
C VAL A 136 -11.80 -1.78 0.41
N GLU A 137 -12.85 -2.52 0.80
CA GLU A 137 -14.15 -1.95 1.18
C GLU A 137 -14.02 -0.88 2.27
N ASN A 138 -13.24 -1.16 3.32
CA ASN A 138 -13.03 -0.23 4.42
C ASN A 138 -12.32 1.06 3.96
N VAL A 139 -11.30 0.93 3.11
CA VAL A 139 -10.59 2.09 2.54
C VAL A 139 -11.53 2.93 1.68
N GLN A 140 -12.33 2.29 0.83
CA GLN A 140 -13.28 2.99 -0.04
C GLN A 140 -14.33 3.78 0.76
N LYS A 141 -14.71 3.33 1.97
CA LYS A 141 -15.62 4.06 2.86
C LYS A 141 -15.10 5.42 3.32
N PHE A 142 -13.79 5.62 3.31
CA PHE A 142 -13.20 6.94 3.55
C PHE A 142 -13.32 7.90 2.35
N GLY A 143 -13.89 7.44 1.23
CA GLY A 143 -14.09 8.25 0.03
C GLY A 143 -12.82 8.50 -0.78
N VAL A 144 -11.79 7.67 -0.59
CA VAL A 144 -10.51 7.75 -1.31
C VAL A 144 -10.43 6.64 -2.35
N PRO A 145 -10.01 6.93 -3.59
CA PRO A 145 -9.73 5.90 -4.57
C PRO A 145 -8.74 4.87 -4.03
N ALA A 146 -9.05 3.59 -4.19
CA ALA A 146 -8.22 2.50 -3.73
C ALA A 146 -7.68 1.69 -4.91
N MET A 147 -6.45 1.22 -4.78
CA MET A 147 -5.87 0.21 -5.66
C MET A 147 -5.10 -0.83 -4.84
N VAL A 148 -4.80 -1.96 -5.42
CA VAL A 148 -4.05 -3.04 -4.78
C VAL A 148 -2.67 -3.17 -5.43
N ALA A 149 -1.62 -3.17 -4.61
CA ALA A 149 -0.28 -3.55 -5.04
C ALA A 149 -0.04 -5.01 -4.63
N ILE A 150 0.18 -5.87 -5.61
CA ILE A 150 0.59 -7.25 -5.35
C ILE A 150 2.10 -7.26 -5.22
N ASN A 151 2.59 -7.37 -3.98
CA ASN A 151 4.03 -7.49 -3.72
C ASN A 151 4.46 -8.93 -4.00
N VAL A 152 5.12 -9.11 -5.14
CA VAL A 152 5.50 -10.42 -5.68
C VAL A 152 6.83 -10.89 -5.08
N PHE A 153 6.88 -12.15 -4.70
CA PHE A 153 8.09 -12.82 -4.27
C PHE A 153 8.50 -13.91 -5.27
N PRO A 154 9.78 -14.29 -5.32
CA PRO A 154 10.29 -15.30 -6.27
C PRO A 154 9.60 -16.66 -6.19
N THR A 155 8.90 -16.92 -5.11
CA THR A 155 8.18 -18.18 -4.86
C THR A 155 6.70 -18.11 -5.20
N ASP A 156 6.19 -16.95 -5.57
CA ASP A 156 4.79 -16.79 -5.95
C ASP A 156 4.61 -17.27 -7.39
N THR A 157 3.53 -17.99 -7.65
CA THR A 157 3.24 -18.52 -8.99
C THR A 157 2.37 -17.54 -9.78
N GLU A 158 2.49 -17.57 -11.10
CA GLU A 158 1.68 -16.72 -11.98
C GLU A 158 0.18 -16.98 -11.78
N ALA A 159 -0.22 -18.24 -11.56
CA ALA A 159 -1.61 -18.60 -11.27
C ALA A 159 -2.15 -17.94 -9.99
N GLU A 160 -1.32 -17.79 -8.96
CA GLU A 160 -1.69 -17.10 -7.72
C GLU A 160 -1.82 -15.58 -7.93
N ILE A 161 -0.93 -15.00 -8.72
CA ILE A 161 -0.95 -13.56 -9.06
C ILE A 161 -2.20 -13.24 -9.89
N GLU A 162 -2.44 -14.00 -10.95
CA GLU A 162 -3.63 -13.85 -11.81
C GLU A 162 -4.94 -14.01 -11.03
N ALA A 163 -5.01 -15.03 -10.15
CA ALA A 163 -6.19 -15.21 -9.31
C ALA A 163 -6.45 -14.01 -8.39
N THR A 164 -5.40 -13.36 -7.91
CA THR A 164 -5.51 -12.15 -7.07
C THR A 164 -5.98 -10.97 -7.92
N GLN A 165 -5.42 -10.79 -9.12
CA GLN A 165 -5.82 -9.72 -10.04
C GLN A 165 -7.29 -9.83 -10.44
N GLN A 166 -7.72 -11.04 -10.87
CA GLN A 166 -9.11 -11.31 -11.25
C GLN A 166 -10.09 -11.01 -10.10
N ALA A 167 -9.70 -11.36 -8.88
CA ALA A 167 -10.54 -11.06 -7.73
C ALA A 167 -10.64 -9.56 -7.45
N CYS A 168 -9.56 -8.81 -7.62
CA CYS A 168 -9.56 -7.36 -7.46
C CYS A 168 -10.40 -6.67 -8.55
N GLU A 169 -10.31 -7.12 -9.79
CA GLU A 169 -11.15 -6.65 -10.88
C GLU A 169 -12.64 -6.87 -10.60
N ALA A 170 -12.99 -8.05 -10.06
CA ALA A 170 -14.36 -8.34 -9.65
C ALA A 170 -14.87 -7.41 -8.53
N MET A 171 -13.98 -6.85 -7.73
CA MET A 171 -14.29 -5.84 -6.70
C MET A 171 -14.31 -4.41 -7.24
N GLY A 172 -14.02 -4.20 -8.53
CA GLY A 172 -13.93 -2.89 -9.16
C GLY A 172 -12.69 -2.09 -8.77
N VAL A 173 -11.61 -2.75 -8.33
CA VAL A 173 -10.33 -2.15 -8.00
C VAL A 173 -9.22 -2.71 -8.87
N LYS A 174 -8.31 -1.86 -9.31
CA LYS A 174 -7.15 -2.28 -10.06
C LYS A 174 -6.12 -2.91 -9.14
N ALA A 175 -5.59 -4.06 -9.54
CA ALA A 175 -4.47 -4.71 -8.88
C ALA A 175 -3.26 -4.72 -9.82
N VAL A 176 -2.15 -4.19 -9.35
CA VAL A 176 -0.92 -4.08 -10.12
C VAL A 176 0.19 -4.88 -9.46
N ARG A 177 0.92 -5.61 -10.25
CA ARG A 177 2.11 -6.34 -9.84
C ARG A 177 3.22 -5.36 -9.46
N SER A 178 3.92 -5.64 -8.39
CA SER A 178 5.09 -4.88 -7.96
C SER A 178 6.22 -5.85 -7.62
N ASP A 179 7.26 -5.85 -8.44
CA ASP A 179 8.41 -6.76 -8.37
C ASP A 179 9.66 -6.05 -7.79
N HIS A 180 9.44 -5.02 -7.02
CA HIS A 180 10.50 -4.20 -6.44
C HIS A 180 11.47 -4.97 -5.54
N HIS A 181 11.08 -6.15 -5.06
CA HIS A 181 11.96 -7.00 -4.26
C HIS A 181 13.13 -7.56 -5.08
N ASN A 182 12.90 -7.92 -6.33
CA ASN A 182 13.89 -8.50 -7.23
C ASN A 182 14.57 -7.41 -8.08
N ASP A 183 13.79 -6.52 -8.65
CA ASP A 183 14.22 -5.58 -9.70
C ASP A 183 14.38 -4.14 -9.16
N GLY A 184 14.26 -3.95 -7.86
CA GLY A 184 14.39 -2.62 -7.25
C GLY A 184 13.34 -1.63 -7.77
N GLY A 185 13.78 -0.43 -8.09
CA GLY A 185 12.90 0.63 -8.60
C GLY A 185 12.23 0.30 -9.93
N ASP A 186 12.94 -0.41 -10.80
CA ASP A 186 12.44 -0.77 -12.13
C ASP A 186 11.24 -1.73 -12.05
N GLY A 187 11.23 -2.64 -11.06
CA GLY A 187 10.11 -3.53 -10.80
C GLY A 187 8.84 -2.85 -10.24
N ALA A 188 8.90 -1.55 -9.97
CA ALA A 188 7.77 -0.77 -9.47
C ALA A 188 7.30 0.32 -10.46
N LEU A 189 7.86 0.42 -11.66
CA LEU A 189 7.55 1.49 -12.60
C LEU A 189 6.09 1.47 -13.06
N ASP A 190 5.60 0.31 -13.48
CA ASP A 190 4.21 0.16 -13.93
C ASP A 190 3.23 0.50 -12.79
N PHE A 191 3.54 0.02 -11.59
CA PHE A 191 2.75 0.36 -10.40
C PHE A 191 2.75 1.87 -10.12
N ALA A 192 3.90 2.53 -10.21
CA ALA A 192 4.02 3.97 -9.97
C ALA A 192 3.23 4.77 -11.03
N GLN A 193 3.29 4.37 -12.31
CA GLN A 193 2.52 5.02 -13.36
C GLN A 193 1.01 4.90 -13.11
N GLU A 194 0.54 3.72 -12.73
CA GLU A 194 -0.88 3.50 -12.43
C GLU A 194 -1.37 4.32 -11.24
N VAL A 195 -0.52 4.54 -10.24
CA VAL A 195 -0.84 5.45 -9.12
C VAL A 195 -1.01 6.89 -9.61
N VAL A 196 -0.10 7.35 -10.48
CA VAL A 196 -0.17 8.70 -11.07
C VAL A 196 -1.44 8.85 -11.92
N ASP A 197 -1.72 7.89 -12.78
CA ASP A 197 -2.92 7.90 -13.63
C ASP A 197 -4.20 7.92 -12.79
N LEU A 198 -4.24 7.18 -11.69
CA LEU A 198 -5.38 7.19 -10.78
C LEU A 198 -5.55 8.53 -10.05
N ILE A 199 -4.45 9.20 -9.71
CA ILE A 199 -4.48 10.56 -9.13
C ILE A 199 -5.01 11.56 -10.14
N ASP A 200 -4.52 11.51 -11.37
CA ASP A 200 -4.90 12.45 -12.44
C ASP A 200 -6.36 12.27 -12.85
N ALA A 201 -6.86 11.04 -12.84
CA ALA A 201 -8.27 10.74 -13.07
C ALA A 201 -9.19 11.24 -11.96
N ASN A 202 -8.65 11.47 -10.73
CA ASN A 202 -9.40 11.89 -9.56
C ASN A 202 -8.82 13.15 -8.89
N PRO A 203 -8.74 14.28 -9.61
CA PRO A 203 -8.04 15.50 -9.14
C PRO A 203 -8.64 16.11 -7.86
N ASN A 204 -9.83 15.68 -7.48
CA ASN A 204 -10.56 16.15 -6.31
C ASN A 204 -10.73 15.05 -5.27
N GLY A 205 -9.73 14.27 -4.99
CA GLY A 205 -9.83 13.28 -3.91
C GLY A 205 -10.63 13.87 -2.74
N LYS A 206 -11.90 13.49 -2.68
CA LYS A 206 -12.92 14.12 -1.83
C LYS A 206 -12.73 13.74 -0.39
#